data_bdeee10489fe7421fd344196e298afda
#
_entry.id   bdeee10489fe7421fd344196e298afda
#
_cell.length_a   1.000
_cell.length_b   1.000
_cell.length_c   1.000
_cell.angle_alpha   90.00
_cell.angle_beta   90.00
_cell.angle_gamma   90.00
#
_symmetry.space_group_name_H-M   'P 1'
#
loop_
_entity.id
_entity.type
_entity.pdbx_description
1 polymer ?
#
loop_
_entity_poly.entity_id
_entity_poly.type
_entity_poly.pdbx_seq_one_letter_code
_entity_poly.pdbx_strand_id
1 'polypeptide(L)'
;MSRRTVLEAGACALVAAAGVPHLARANAGTELRSKSQKAVRKYYAAWETKDWHPIDILLTDDFTFSSPLDDHISKSAFKAGCWDTQIAYIDRFDLKQVIGTDNEAFVMYVCHTTNGKTFRNVEYLQLRDDKVKAVECYFGGKSSFPSAVSTEKG
;
A
#
# COMPACT_ATOMS: atom_id res chain seq x y z
N MET A 1 -82.62 -13.63 16.80
CA MET A 1 -81.26 -14.17 16.90
C MET A 1 -80.38 -13.36 15.96
N SER A 2 -79.66 -12.43 16.50
CA SER A 2 -78.81 -11.53 15.67
C SER A 2 -77.38 -11.62 16.19
N ARG A 3 -76.47 -12.02 15.33
CA ARG A 3 -75.02 -12.06 15.61
C ARG A 3 -74.39 -10.74 15.19
N ARG A 4 -73.90 -10.00 16.13
CA ARG A 4 -73.09 -8.79 15.91
C ARG A 4 -71.63 -9.23 15.70
N THR A 5 -71.09 -8.86 14.52
CA THR A 5 -69.66 -9.00 14.24
C THR A 5 -68.98 -7.74 14.70
N VAL A 6 -67.97 -7.89 15.58
CA VAL A 6 -67.11 -6.82 16.04
C VAL A 6 -65.93 -6.76 15.10
N LEU A 7 -65.71 -5.58 14.45
CA LEU A 7 -64.50 -5.28 13.70
C LEU A 7 -63.45 -4.73 14.68
N GLU A 8 -62.39 -5.48 14.88
CA GLU A 8 -61.17 -4.97 15.54
C GLU A 8 -60.33 -4.22 14.53
N ALA A 9 -60.09 -2.95 14.81
CA ALA A 9 -59.17 -2.10 14.06
C ALA A 9 -57.74 -2.39 14.51
N GLY A 10 -56.96 -3.05 13.66
CA GLY A 10 -55.53 -3.27 13.88
C GLY A 10 -54.76 -1.97 13.62
N ALA A 11 -54.14 -1.43 14.66
CA ALA A 11 -53.23 -0.30 14.57
C ALA A 11 -51.89 -0.79 13.97
N CYS A 12 -51.59 -0.35 12.74
CA CYS A 12 -50.25 -0.48 12.15
C CYS A 12 -49.29 0.47 12.87
N ALA A 13 -48.41 -0.08 13.68
CA ALA A 13 -47.29 0.64 14.24
C ALA A 13 -46.22 0.83 13.12
N LEU A 14 -46.05 2.06 12.68
CA LEU A 14 -44.92 2.49 11.85
C LEU A 14 -43.65 2.39 12.68
N VAL A 15 -42.83 1.37 12.44
CA VAL A 15 -41.45 1.31 12.93
C VAL A 15 -40.65 2.29 12.05
N ALA A 16 -40.32 3.44 12.63
CA ALA A 16 -39.32 4.35 12.03
C ALA A 16 -37.95 3.64 12.08
N ALA A 17 -37.48 3.16 10.95
CA ALA A 17 -36.14 2.67 10.80
C ALA A 17 -35.18 3.84 11.02
N ALA A 18 -34.52 3.85 12.19
CA ALA A 18 -33.41 4.75 12.45
C ALA A 18 -32.33 4.50 11.39
N GLY A 19 -32.14 5.45 10.50
CA GLY A 19 -31.15 5.41 9.45
C GLY A 19 -29.74 5.24 10.01
N VAL A 20 -29.12 4.18 9.66
CA VAL A 20 -27.81 3.76 10.14
C VAL A 20 -26.73 4.64 9.52
N PRO A 21 -25.77 5.18 10.29
CA PRO A 21 -24.68 6.00 9.72
C PRO A 21 -23.57 5.13 9.06
N HIS A 22 -23.96 4.10 8.30
CA HIS A 22 -23.00 3.20 7.65
C HIS A 22 -22.37 3.80 6.39
N LEU A 23 -23.07 4.72 5.72
CA LEU A 23 -22.58 5.32 4.47
C LEU A 23 -21.40 6.29 4.67
N ALA A 24 -21.40 7.05 5.77
CA ALA A 24 -20.33 8.00 6.05
C ALA A 24 -18.99 7.31 6.38
N ARG A 25 -19.05 6.18 7.09
CA ARG A 25 -17.84 5.43 7.46
C ARG A 25 -17.23 4.68 6.28
N ALA A 26 -18.05 4.18 5.35
CA ALA A 26 -17.58 3.54 4.12
C ALA A 26 -16.87 4.55 3.20
N ASN A 27 -17.38 5.78 3.10
CA ASN A 27 -16.77 6.82 2.28
C ASN A 27 -15.43 7.32 2.85
N ALA A 28 -15.34 7.52 4.17
CA ALA A 28 -14.09 7.91 4.83
C ALA A 28 -12.99 6.83 4.65
N GLY A 29 -13.33 5.57 4.85
CA GLY A 29 -12.36 4.47 4.64
C GLY A 29 -11.92 4.32 3.18
N THR A 30 -12.79 4.59 2.22
CA THR A 30 -12.46 4.55 0.79
C THR A 30 -11.56 5.71 0.38
N GLU A 31 -11.78 6.89 0.93
CA GLU A 31 -10.94 8.07 0.66
C GLU A 31 -9.53 7.90 1.25
N LEU A 32 -9.41 7.44 2.50
CA LEU A 32 -8.13 7.16 3.15
C LEU A 32 -7.33 6.09 2.39
N ARG A 33 -7.98 4.99 1.98
CA ARG A 33 -7.36 3.98 1.11
C ARG A 33 -6.86 4.59 -0.19
N SER A 34 -7.64 5.48 -0.79
CA SER A 34 -7.24 6.18 -2.00
C SER A 34 -6.02 7.08 -1.79
N LYS A 35 -5.90 7.76 -0.64
CA LYS A 35 -4.76 8.62 -0.31
C LYS A 35 -3.49 7.79 -0.11
N SER A 36 -3.52 6.74 0.71
CA SER A 36 -2.36 5.87 0.92
C SER A 36 -1.90 5.22 -0.38
N GLN A 37 -2.81 4.73 -1.20
CA GLN A 37 -2.46 4.17 -2.51
C GLN A 37 -1.82 5.20 -3.45
N LYS A 38 -2.27 6.44 -3.44
CA LYS A 38 -1.65 7.52 -4.22
C LYS A 38 -0.24 7.85 -3.74
N ALA A 39 -0.04 7.95 -2.41
CA ALA A 39 1.28 8.22 -1.82
C ALA A 39 2.28 7.12 -2.17
N VAL A 40 1.88 5.86 -2.03
CA VAL A 40 2.69 4.70 -2.39
C VAL A 40 3.08 4.73 -3.88
N ARG A 41 2.12 4.97 -4.77
CA ARG A 41 2.42 5.04 -6.22
C ARG A 41 3.38 6.17 -6.55
N LYS A 42 3.27 7.33 -5.88
CA LYS A 42 4.22 8.43 -6.02
C LYS A 42 5.62 8.03 -5.57
N TYR A 43 5.73 7.28 -4.46
CA TYR A 43 7.00 6.81 -3.95
C TYR A 43 7.73 5.93 -4.97
N TYR A 44 7.06 4.93 -5.56
CA TYR A 44 7.69 4.08 -6.59
C TYR A 44 7.98 4.83 -7.89
N ALA A 45 7.09 5.71 -8.32
CA ALA A 45 7.34 6.55 -9.50
C ALA A 45 8.55 7.48 -9.30
N ALA A 46 8.78 7.96 -8.07
CA ALA A 46 9.94 8.79 -7.76
C ALA A 46 11.26 8.01 -7.89
N TRP A 47 11.31 6.72 -7.57
CA TRP A 47 12.46 5.85 -7.83
C TRP A 47 12.83 5.80 -9.32
N GLU A 48 11.84 5.80 -10.20
CA GLU A 48 12.05 5.72 -11.65
C GLU A 48 12.62 7.01 -12.24
N THR A 49 12.53 8.14 -11.53
CA THR A 49 13.10 9.42 -11.99
C THR A 49 14.62 9.47 -11.96
N LYS A 50 15.27 8.56 -11.20
CA LYS A 50 16.73 8.55 -10.96
C LYS A 50 17.24 9.79 -10.22
N ASP A 51 16.35 10.55 -9.62
CA ASP A 51 16.65 11.75 -8.84
C ASP A 51 16.21 11.52 -7.38
N TRP A 52 17.11 11.82 -6.44
CA TRP A 52 16.84 11.68 -5.01
C TRP A 52 15.79 12.68 -4.51
N HIS A 53 15.75 13.87 -5.08
CA HIS A 53 14.91 14.95 -4.57
C HIS A 53 13.41 14.56 -4.50
N PRO A 54 12.79 13.97 -5.52
CA PRO A 54 11.40 13.48 -5.41
C PRO A 54 11.19 12.45 -4.29
N ILE A 55 12.17 11.58 -4.03
CA ILE A 55 12.11 10.63 -2.91
C ILE A 55 12.21 11.39 -1.58
N ASP A 56 13.19 12.28 -1.44
CA ASP A 56 13.46 13.02 -0.21
C ASP A 56 12.23 13.76 0.32
N ILE A 57 11.48 14.43 -0.55
CA ILE A 57 10.27 15.17 -0.16
C ILE A 57 9.09 14.26 0.20
N LEU A 58 9.07 13.03 -0.29
CA LEU A 58 8.05 12.02 0.03
C LEU A 58 8.33 11.28 1.33
N LEU A 59 9.55 11.31 1.85
CA LEU A 59 9.92 10.73 3.12
C LEU A 59 9.76 11.73 4.25
N THR A 60 9.38 11.26 5.46
CA THR A 60 9.42 12.10 6.65
C THR A 60 10.87 12.29 7.14
N ASP A 61 11.11 13.30 7.99
CA ASP A 61 12.45 13.54 8.53
C ASP A 61 12.91 12.39 9.45
N ASP A 62 11.98 11.76 10.16
CA ASP A 62 12.19 10.59 11.02
C ASP A 62 11.94 9.26 10.30
N PHE A 63 12.10 9.24 8.98
CA PHE A 63 11.95 8.03 8.16
C PHE A 63 12.89 6.92 8.61
N THR A 64 12.38 5.68 8.58
CA THR A 64 13.16 4.47 8.82
C THR A 64 12.96 3.44 7.72
N PHE A 65 13.99 2.65 7.47
CA PHE A 65 13.95 1.51 6.57
C PHE A 65 14.43 0.25 7.27
N SER A 66 13.73 -0.85 7.03
CA SER A 66 14.12 -2.19 7.50
C SER A 66 14.06 -3.19 6.36
N SER A 67 14.94 -4.18 6.41
CA SER A 67 15.00 -5.31 5.50
C SER A 67 15.62 -6.52 6.22
N PRO A 68 15.71 -7.71 5.62
CA PRO A 68 16.49 -8.81 6.18
C PRO A 68 17.98 -8.49 6.42
N LEU A 69 18.49 -7.38 5.91
CA LEU A 69 19.90 -6.94 6.04
C LEU A 69 20.05 -5.69 6.92
N ASP A 70 18.98 -4.93 7.14
CA ASP A 70 18.98 -3.63 7.82
C ASP A 70 17.84 -3.56 8.82
N ASP A 71 18.04 -2.91 9.96
CA ASP A 71 16.99 -2.71 10.96
C ASP A 71 16.88 -1.25 11.37
N HIS A 72 15.75 -0.61 11.04
CA HIS A 72 15.39 0.78 11.38
C HIS A 72 16.47 1.81 11.02
N ILE A 73 17.16 1.62 9.89
CA ILE A 73 18.18 2.59 9.46
C ILE A 73 17.53 3.93 9.10
N SER A 74 18.25 5.02 9.37
CA SER A 74 17.76 6.38 9.13
C SER A 74 17.65 6.72 7.64
N LYS A 75 16.94 7.81 7.33
CA LYS A 75 16.80 8.35 5.96
C LYS A 75 18.16 8.56 5.27
N SER A 76 19.15 9.08 5.97
CA SER A 76 20.49 9.27 5.41
C SER A 76 21.23 7.95 5.16
N ALA A 77 21.11 6.98 6.07
CA ALA A 77 21.68 5.65 5.89
C ALA A 77 20.97 4.89 4.74
N PHE A 78 19.66 5.01 4.64
CA PHE A 78 18.88 4.47 3.51
C PHE A 78 19.34 5.08 2.18
N LYS A 79 19.54 6.41 2.13
CA LYS A 79 20.07 7.04 0.93
C LYS A 79 21.42 6.45 0.53
N ALA A 80 22.38 6.41 1.43
CA ALA A 80 23.74 5.94 1.14
C ALA A 80 23.82 4.43 0.86
N GLY A 81 23.11 3.61 1.65
CA GLY A 81 23.17 2.14 1.58
C GLY A 81 22.25 1.52 0.56
N CYS A 82 21.05 2.07 0.36
CA CYS A 82 20.04 1.49 -0.53
C CYS A 82 19.89 2.29 -1.82
N TRP A 83 19.56 3.58 -1.73
CA TRP A 83 19.32 4.40 -2.90
C TRP A 83 20.54 4.50 -3.81
N ASP A 84 21.65 5.04 -3.30
CA ASP A 84 22.86 5.33 -4.11
C ASP A 84 23.47 4.05 -4.70
N THR A 85 23.24 2.89 -4.07
CA THR A 85 23.74 1.61 -4.56
C THR A 85 22.82 0.93 -5.59
N GLN A 86 21.53 1.22 -5.58
CA GLN A 86 20.53 0.50 -6.38
C GLN A 86 20.02 1.29 -7.56
N ILE A 87 20.07 2.62 -7.49
CA ILE A 87 19.42 3.47 -8.47
C ILE A 87 19.94 3.30 -9.90
N ALA A 88 21.20 2.92 -10.05
CA ALA A 88 21.81 2.70 -11.36
C ALA A 88 21.24 1.48 -12.11
N TYR A 89 20.81 0.45 -11.38
CA TYR A 89 20.32 -0.77 -12.00
C TYR A 89 18.81 -0.94 -11.97
N ILE A 90 18.08 -0.25 -11.12
CA ILE A 90 16.61 -0.25 -11.16
C ILE A 90 16.16 0.48 -12.42
N ASP A 91 15.30 -0.15 -13.22
CA ASP A 91 14.68 0.44 -14.40
C ASP A 91 13.28 0.97 -14.06
N ARG A 92 12.35 0.08 -13.69
CA ARG A 92 10.98 0.41 -13.33
C ARG A 92 10.37 -0.57 -12.36
N PHE A 93 9.26 -0.17 -11.76
CA PHE A 93 8.45 -1.00 -10.89
C PHE A 93 7.09 -1.31 -11.52
N ASP A 94 6.75 -2.59 -11.57
CA ASP A 94 5.42 -3.07 -11.96
C ASP A 94 4.66 -3.45 -10.69
N LEU A 95 3.86 -2.51 -10.18
CA LEU A 95 3.08 -2.70 -8.96
C LEU A 95 1.93 -3.66 -9.21
N LYS A 96 2.06 -4.90 -8.77
CA LYS A 96 1.07 -5.96 -8.97
C LYS A 96 -0.11 -5.81 -8.02
N GLN A 97 0.14 -5.41 -6.78
CA GLN A 97 -0.91 -5.21 -5.79
C GLN A 97 -0.53 -4.11 -4.82
N VAL A 98 -1.46 -3.21 -4.54
CA VAL A 98 -1.34 -2.19 -3.49
C VAL A 98 -2.58 -2.28 -2.62
N ILE A 99 -2.40 -2.74 -1.39
CA ILE A 99 -3.45 -2.84 -0.39
C ILE A 99 -3.14 -1.82 0.68
N GLY A 100 -4.01 -0.84 0.87
CA GLY A 100 -3.80 0.21 1.86
C GLY A 100 -5.00 0.41 2.74
N THR A 101 -4.74 0.71 4.03
CA THR A 101 -5.72 1.11 5.02
C THR A 101 -5.19 2.33 5.75
N ASP A 102 -6.01 3.36 5.93
CA ASP A 102 -5.63 4.58 6.66
C ASP A 102 -4.20 5.06 6.33
N ASN A 103 -3.24 4.84 7.23
CA ASN A 103 -1.86 5.33 7.15
C ASN A 103 -0.84 4.20 6.87
N GLU A 104 -1.26 3.11 6.25
CA GLU A 104 -0.37 1.99 5.93
C GLU A 104 -0.74 1.33 4.61
N ALA A 105 0.23 0.69 3.98
CA ALA A 105 0.02 -0.09 2.77
C ALA A 105 0.98 -1.28 2.67
N PHE A 106 0.48 -2.36 2.08
CA PHE A 106 1.29 -3.45 1.56
C PHE A 106 1.37 -3.34 0.04
N VAL A 107 2.55 -3.50 -0.48
CA VAL A 107 2.81 -3.43 -1.93
C VAL A 107 3.56 -4.68 -2.36
N MET A 108 3.01 -5.39 -3.34
CA MET A 108 3.73 -6.43 -4.06
C MET A 108 4.11 -5.89 -5.45
N TYR A 109 5.36 -6.00 -5.81
CA TYR A 109 5.85 -5.52 -7.09
C TYR A 109 6.83 -6.48 -7.78
N VAL A 110 6.98 -6.28 -9.08
CA VAL A 110 8.10 -6.78 -9.87
C VAL A 110 8.98 -5.57 -10.20
N CYS A 111 10.23 -5.60 -9.75
CA CYS A 111 11.24 -4.65 -10.19
C CYS A 111 11.91 -5.17 -11.48
N HIS A 112 11.99 -4.32 -12.48
CA HIS A 112 12.77 -4.55 -13.69
C HIS A 112 14.10 -3.81 -13.58
N THR A 113 15.14 -4.45 -14.02
CA THR A 113 16.49 -3.91 -13.95
C THR A 113 17.04 -3.56 -15.32
N THR A 114 17.96 -2.61 -15.38
CA THR A 114 18.59 -2.14 -16.63
C THR A 114 19.35 -3.23 -17.39
N ASN A 115 19.72 -4.32 -16.73
CA ASN A 115 20.36 -5.49 -17.34
C ASN A 115 19.37 -6.60 -17.76
N GLY A 116 18.05 -6.29 -17.77
CA GLY A 116 16.99 -7.20 -18.21
C GLY A 116 16.55 -8.25 -17.18
N LYS A 117 17.11 -8.26 -15.98
CA LYS A 117 16.67 -9.14 -14.90
C LYS A 117 15.45 -8.58 -14.18
N THR A 118 14.74 -9.43 -13.48
CA THR A 118 13.60 -9.04 -12.63
C THR A 118 13.68 -9.71 -11.27
N PHE A 119 13.13 -9.04 -10.25
CA PHE A 119 12.91 -9.63 -8.94
C PHE A 119 11.56 -9.18 -8.38
N ARG A 120 11.06 -9.87 -7.36
CA ARG A 120 9.79 -9.56 -6.70
C ARG A 120 10.02 -9.36 -5.22
N ASN A 121 9.42 -8.32 -4.67
CA ASN A 121 9.39 -8.08 -3.23
C ASN A 121 7.98 -7.75 -2.77
N VAL A 122 7.77 -7.84 -1.47
CA VAL A 122 6.66 -7.24 -0.76
C VAL A 122 7.23 -6.20 0.18
N GLU A 123 6.62 -5.03 0.23
CA GLU A 123 6.97 -3.99 1.19
C GLU A 123 5.75 -3.58 2.00
N TYR A 124 5.96 -3.34 3.29
CA TYR A 124 5.03 -2.69 4.18
C TYR A 124 5.45 -1.24 4.36
N LEU A 125 4.56 -0.30 4.07
CA LEU A 125 4.80 1.12 4.20
C LEU A 125 3.89 1.70 5.27
N GLN A 126 4.47 2.46 6.19
CA GLN A 126 3.74 3.33 7.11
C GLN A 126 3.77 4.76 6.58
N LEU A 127 2.62 5.44 6.63
CA LEU A 127 2.46 6.78 6.14
C LEU A 127 2.04 7.73 7.28
N ARG A 128 2.51 8.97 7.19
CA ARG A 128 2.08 10.07 8.04
C ARG A 128 1.99 11.34 7.18
N ASP A 129 0.81 11.97 7.17
CA ASP A 129 0.57 13.21 6.40
C ASP A 129 0.94 13.10 4.92
N ASP A 130 0.50 12.01 4.27
CA ASP A 130 0.79 11.67 2.86
C ASP A 130 2.28 11.43 2.55
N LYS A 131 3.15 11.36 3.57
CA LYS A 131 4.56 11.00 3.45
C LYS A 131 4.82 9.59 3.97
N VAL A 132 5.84 8.94 3.44
CA VAL A 132 6.32 7.64 3.89
C VAL A 132 7.17 7.83 5.14
N LYS A 133 6.73 7.25 6.26
CA LYS A 133 7.42 7.29 7.54
C LYS A 133 8.34 6.08 7.75
N ALA A 134 7.91 4.93 7.29
CA ALA A 134 8.72 3.72 7.41
C ALA A 134 8.47 2.80 6.21
N VAL A 135 9.48 2.07 5.82
CA VAL A 135 9.40 0.96 4.85
C VAL A 135 10.04 -0.27 5.45
N GLU A 136 9.32 -1.39 5.40
CA GLU A 136 9.86 -2.70 5.71
C GLU A 136 9.82 -3.55 4.45
N CYS A 137 10.98 -3.91 3.92
CA CYS A 137 11.11 -4.69 2.68
C CYS A 137 11.31 -6.17 2.99
N TYR A 138 10.42 -6.99 2.47
CA TYR A 138 10.46 -8.44 2.62
C TYR A 138 10.91 -9.09 1.32
N PHE A 139 12.14 -9.61 1.32
CA PHE A 139 12.71 -10.37 0.21
C PHE A 139 13.38 -11.65 0.72
N GLY A 140 13.48 -12.64 -0.14
CA GLY A 140 14.19 -13.88 0.16
C GLY A 140 15.71 -13.70 0.18
N GLY A 141 16.45 -14.70 0.66
CA GLY A 141 17.92 -14.69 0.76
C GLY A 141 18.64 -14.36 -0.54
N LYS A 142 19.84 -14.90 -0.76
CA LYS A 142 20.78 -14.54 -1.85
C LYS A 142 20.22 -14.61 -3.28
N SER A 143 19.13 -15.29 -3.49
CA SER A 143 18.36 -15.26 -4.73
C SER A 143 16.94 -14.83 -4.38
N SER A 144 16.57 -13.59 -4.65
CA SER A 144 15.19 -13.25 -4.90
C SER A 144 14.61 -14.30 -5.86
N PHE A 145 13.31 -14.54 -5.77
CA PHE A 145 12.60 -15.50 -6.60
C PHE A 145 13.26 -15.63 -7.98
N PRO A 146 13.55 -16.85 -8.44
CA PRO A 146 14.10 -17.00 -9.76
C PRO A 146 13.23 -16.24 -10.74
N SER A 147 13.83 -15.36 -11.53
CA SER A 147 13.12 -14.71 -12.63
C SER A 147 12.41 -15.81 -13.39
N ALA A 148 11.13 -15.63 -13.67
CA ALA A 148 10.25 -16.66 -14.23
C ALA A 148 10.65 -17.15 -15.61
N VAL A 149 11.87 -16.93 -16.03
CA VAL A 149 12.43 -17.38 -17.29
C VAL A 149 13.88 -17.78 -17.09
N SER A 150 14.12 -18.88 -16.44
CA SER A 150 15.24 -19.69 -16.87
C SER A 150 14.67 -20.94 -17.54
N THR A 151 14.22 -20.80 -18.74
CA THR A 151 14.14 -21.91 -19.70
C THR A 151 15.49 -22.15 -20.36
N GLU A 152 16.57 -21.94 -19.64
CA GLU A 152 17.88 -22.44 -20.05
C GLU A 152 18.23 -23.60 -19.15
N LYS A 153 17.65 -24.75 -19.49
CA LYS A 153 18.31 -26.03 -19.28
C LYS A 153 19.19 -26.24 -20.49
N GLY A 154 20.49 -25.92 -20.35
CA GLY A 154 21.54 -26.51 -21.15
C GLY A 154 21.76 -27.93 -20.74
#